data_51bd323a121e65a35fd4f8b7afe5e83e
#
_entry.id   51bd323a121e65a35fd4f8b7afe5e83e
#
_cell.length_a   1.000
_cell.length_b   1.000
_cell.length_c   1.000
_cell.angle_alpha   90.00
_cell.angle_beta   90.00
_cell.angle_gamma   90.00
#
_symmetry.space_group_name_H-M   'P 1'
#
loop_
_entity.id
_entity.type
_entity.pdbx_description
1 polymer ?
#
loop_
_entity_poly.entity_id
_entity_poly.type
_entity_poly.pdbx_seq_one_letter_code
_entity_poly.pdbx_strand_id
1 'polypeptide(L)'
;MSSISTNDFRAGVKVMLDNDPCSIVENEFVKPGKGQAFNRVRIRNLRTGRVIERTFKSGDTLEAADVVDVDMQFLYADGQFWHFMQPESFEQFAAGETAVGDAAQWLKDGTVCIVTLWNGQPLSVTPPPHVELKIVETDPGMRGDTVTGGTKLAKLETGASVKVPLFVNQGEIIRVDTRSAAYIARVRALARGCCEAWLASRTCA
;
A
#
# COMPACT_ATOMS: atom_id res chain seq x y z
N MET A 1 -25.44 -15.83 -1.86
CA MET A 1 -24.71 -14.94 -0.91
C MET A 1 -24.27 -15.83 0.22
N SER A 2 -23.00 -15.88 0.54
CA SER A 2 -22.46 -16.68 1.63
C SER A 2 -22.59 -15.90 2.93
N SER A 3 -23.07 -16.57 3.99
CA SER A 3 -23.15 -15.98 5.34
C SER A 3 -22.03 -16.51 6.21
N ILE A 4 -21.42 -15.65 6.99
CA ILE A 4 -20.33 -15.97 7.90
C ILE A 4 -20.86 -15.87 9.33
N SER A 5 -20.70 -16.95 10.10
CA SER A 5 -21.10 -17.00 11.50
C SER A 5 -20.07 -16.28 12.40
N THR A 6 -20.52 -15.78 13.55
CA THR A 6 -19.65 -15.19 14.58
C THR A 6 -18.51 -16.12 15.04
N ASN A 7 -18.67 -17.44 14.88
CA ASN A 7 -17.64 -18.42 15.21
C ASN A 7 -16.46 -18.39 14.22
N ASP A 8 -16.72 -17.93 13.00
CA ASP A 8 -15.74 -17.88 11.89
C ASP A 8 -15.10 -16.51 11.74
N PHE A 9 -15.45 -15.57 12.64
CA PHE A 9 -14.87 -14.23 12.61
C PHE A 9 -13.38 -14.28 12.95
N ARG A 10 -12.56 -13.90 11.96
CA ARG A 10 -11.10 -13.79 12.08
C ARG A 10 -10.65 -12.45 11.51
N ALA A 11 -9.50 -11.99 11.95
CA ALA A 11 -8.87 -10.82 11.35
C ALA A 11 -8.66 -11.04 9.83
N GLY A 12 -9.04 -10.06 9.03
CA GLY A 12 -8.97 -10.12 7.56
C GLY A 12 -10.25 -10.61 6.87
N VAL A 13 -11.20 -11.20 7.58
CA VAL A 13 -12.49 -11.61 7.00
C VAL A 13 -13.28 -10.37 6.56
N LYS A 14 -13.83 -10.44 5.34
CA LYS A 14 -14.57 -9.34 4.71
C LYS A 14 -16.06 -9.63 4.81
N VAL A 15 -16.82 -8.70 5.38
CA VAL A 15 -18.26 -8.81 5.68
C VAL A 15 -19.00 -7.56 5.22
N MET A 16 -20.27 -7.72 4.90
CA MET A 16 -21.16 -6.59 4.64
C MET A 16 -21.74 -6.08 5.95
N LEU A 17 -21.61 -4.79 6.21
CA LEU A 17 -22.21 -4.12 7.35
C LEU A 17 -22.82 -2.80 6.91
N ASP A 18 -24.10 -2.60 7.21
CA ASP A 18 -24.84 -1.37 6.83
C ASP A 18 -24.73 -1.05 5.33
N ASN A 19 -24.66 -2.06 4.46
CA ASN A 19 -24.51 -1.97 2.99
C ASN A 19 -23.12 -1.52 2.51
N ASP A 20 -22.14 -1.45 3.39
CA ASP A 20 -20.75 -1.16 3.08
C ASP A 20 -19.85 -2.39 3.28
N PRO A 21 -18.86 -2.60 2.41
CA PRO A 21 -17.88 -3.66 2.61
C PRO A 21 -16.93 -3.29 3.75
N CYS A 22 -16.77 -4.21 4.66
CA CYS A 22 -16.00 -4.02 5.88
C CYS A 22 -15.03 -5.19 6.10
N SER A 23 -13.87 -4.92 6.68
CA SER A 23 -12.91 -5.94 7.09
C SER A 23 -12.83 -6.03 8.61
N ILE A 24 -12.85 -7.25 9.12
CA ILE A 24 -12.64 -7.52 10.54
C ILE A 24 -11.16 -7.31 10.86
N VAL A 25 -10.88 -6.37 11.76
CA VAL A 25 -9.51 -6.09 12.22
C VAL A 25 -9.17 -6.97 13.42
N GLU A 26 -10.10 -7.09 14.35
CA GLU A 26 -9.92 -7.82 15.61
C GLU A 26 -11.24 -8.43 16.05
N ASN A 27 -11.18 -9.64 16.58
CA ASN A 27 -12.32 -10.33 17.16
C ASN A 27 -11.95 -10.84 18.56
N GLU A 28 -12.66 -10.37 19.57
CA GLU A 28 -12.51 -10.78 20.95
C GLU A 28 -13.78 -11.53 21.38
N PHE A 29 -13.63 -12.82 21.69
CA PHE A 29 -14.72 -13.60 22.23
C PHE A 29 -14.79 -13.43 23.74
N VAL A 30 -15.89 -12.89 24.25
CA VAL A 30 -16.13 -12.65 25.66
C VAL A 30 -17.19 -13.61 26.19
N LYS A 31 -16.81 -14.38 27.19
CA LYS A 31 -17.72 -15.31 27.88
C LYS A 31 -17.92 -14.82 29.32
N PRO A 32 -18.98 -14.03 29.59
CA PRO A 32 -19.25 -13.57 30.94
C PRO A 32 -19.67 -14.75 31.84
N GLY A 33 -19.33 -14.68 33.11
CA GLY A 33 -19.66 -15.73 34.07
C GLY A 33 -21.19 -15.92 34.29
N LYS A 34 -21.98 -14.87 34.06
CA LYS A 34 -23.44 -14.89 34.03
C LYS A 34 -23.88 -14.11 32.77
N GLY A 35 -24.54 -14.79 31.84
CA GLY A 35 -25.04 -14.18 30.60
C GLY A 35 -24.63 -14.90 29.32
N GLN A 36 -25.16 -14.43 28.22
CA GLN A 36 -24.87 -14.99 26.90
C GLN A 36 -23.52 -14.54 26.42
N ALA A 37 -22.75 -15.45 25.81
CA ALA A 37 -21.46 -15.13 25.18
C ALA A 37 -21.66 -14.19 23.99
N PHE A 38 -20.71 -13.30 23.79
CA PHE A 38 -20.72 -12.34 22.69
C PHE A 38 -19.30 -12.12 22.12
N ASN A 39 -19.27 -11.69 20.88
CA ASN A 39 -18.04 -11.31 20.20
C ASN A 39 -17.98 -9.79 20.13
N ARG A 40 -16.90 -9.21 20.63
CA ARG A 40 -16.57 -7.80 20.43
C ARG A 40 -15.67 -7.73 19.21
N VAL A 41 -16.14 -7.08 18.15
CA VAL A 41 -15.46 -7.06 16.86
C VAL A 41 -15.12 -5.63 16.49
N ARG A 42 -13.85 -5.39 16.18
CA ARG A 42 -13.39 -4.15 15.59
C ARG A 42 -13.39 -4.32 14.06
N ILE A 43 -14.18 -3.50 13.41
CA ILE A 43 -14.49 -3.60 11.99
C ILE A 43 -14.01 -2.33 11.33
N ARG A 44 -13.23 -2.45 10.26
CA ARG A 44 -12.80 -1.34 9.42
C ARG A 44 -13.68 -1.28 8.18
N ASN A 45 -14.39 -0.18 7.99
CA ASN A 45 -15.09 0.09 6.74
C ASN A 45 -14.06 0.35 5.64
N LEU A 46 -14.11 -0.41 4.55
CA LEU A 46 -13.14 -0.33 3.46
C LEU A 46 -13.34 0.91 2.57
N ARG A 47 -14.56 1.46 2.58
CA ARG A 47 -14.89 2.64 1.79
C ARG A 47 -14.47 3.95 2.47
N THR A 48 -14.69 4.05 3.79
CA THR A 48 -14.43 5.28 4.56
C THR A 48 -13.15 5.22 5.38
N GLY A 49 -12.52 4.04 5.49
CA GLY A 49 -11.35 3.80 6.33
C GLY A 49 -11.62 3.81 7.85
N ARG A 50 -12.83 4.12 8.28
CA ARG A 50 -13.19 4.24 9.70
C ARG A 50 -13.22 2.89 10.39
N VAL A 51 -12.69 2.84 11.60
CA VAL A 51 -12.77 1.66 12.48
C VAL A 51 -13.92 1.85 13.46
N ILE A 52 -14.83 0.88 13.49
CA ILE A 52 -16.01 0.85 14.34
C ILE A 52 -15.93 -0.41 15.21
N GLU A 53 -16.27 -0.30 16.48
CA GLU A 53 -16.41 -1.44 17.38
C GLU A 53 -17.88 -1.82 17.48
N ARG A 54 -18.20 -3.09 17.23
CA ARG A 54 -19.55 -3.64 17.38
C ARG A 54 -19.52 -4.95 18.16
N THR A 55 -20.60 -5.21 18.85
CA THR A 55 -20.80 -6.44 19.62
C THR A 55 -21.87 -7.28 18.95
N PHE A 56 -21.55 -8.54 18.67
CA PHE A 56 -22.44 -9.52 18.08
C PHE A 56 -22.71 -10.64 19.11
N LYS A 57 -23.93 -11.14 19.14
CA LYS A 57 -24.26 -12.30 19.96
C LYS A 57 -23.64 -13.55 19.35
N SER A 58 -23.28 -14.52 20.19
CA SER A 58 -22.84 -15.83 19.69
C SER A 58 -23.98 -16.48 18.88
N GLY A 59 -23.71 -16.78 17.60
CA GLY A 59 -24.67 -17.32 16.66
C GLY A 59 -25.24 -16.32 15.65
N ASP A 60 -24.94 -15.02 15.78
CA ASP A 60 -25.26 -14.06 14.73
C ASP A 60 -24.49 -14.38 13.44
N THR A 61 -25.06 -14.03 12.30
CA THR A 61 -24.45 -14.21 10.98
C THR A 61 -24.39 -12.87 10.25
N LEU A 62 -23.28 -12.63 9.55
CA LEU A 62 -23.13 -11.51 8.63
C LEU A 62 -22.98 -12.03 7.20
N GLU A 63 -23.38 -11.24 6.23
CA GLU A 63 -23.15 -11.56 4.82
C GLU A 63 -21.67 -11.36 4.48
N ALA A 64 -21.11 -12.30 3.72
CA ALA A 64 -19.77 -12.14 3.18
C ALA A 64 -19.75 -11.03 2.11
N ALA A 65 -18.79 -10.14 2.19
CA ALA A 65 -18.58 -9.14 1.14
C ALA A 65 -17.82 -9.77 -0.03
N ASP A 66 -18.30 -9.52 -1.25
CA ASP A 66 -17.58 -9.91 -2.46
C ASP A 66 -16.45 -8.91 -2.74
N VAL A 67 -15.40 -9.05 -1.97
CA VAL A 67 -14.22 -8.20 -2.04
C VAL A 67 -13.01 -9.08 -2.30
N VAL A 68 -12.33 -8.81 -3.41
CA VAL A 68 -11.14 -9.55 -3.84
C VAL A 68 -9.93 -8.61 -3.85
N ASP A 69 -8.82 -9.09 -3.30
CA ASP A 69 -7.53 -8.40 -3.40
C ASP A 69 -6.77 -8.97 -4.58
N VAL A 70 -6.38 -8.12 -5.52
CA VAL A 70 -5.69 -8.50 -6.76
C VAL A 70 -4.40 -7.70 -6.88
N ASP A 71 -3.31 -8.40 -7.22
CA ASP A 71 -2.05 -7.75 -7.55
C ASP A 71 -2.15 -7.11 -8.93
N MET A 72 -1.96 -5.79 -8.99
CA MET A 72 -2.02 -5.02 -10.22
C MET A 72 -0.80 -4.13 -10.36
N GLN A 73 -0.39 -3.94 -11.60
CA GLN A 73 0.70 -3.05 -11.95
C GLN A 73 0.17 -1.64 -12.22
N PHE A 74 0.74 -0.65 -11.56
CA PHE A 74 0.45 0.76 -11.85
C PHE A 74 1.06 1.14 -13.19
N LEU A 75 0.26 1.77 -14.06
CA LEU A 75 0.70 2.23 -15.39
C LEU A 75 1.00 3.72 -15.37
N TYR A 76 -0.01 4.54 -15.16
CA TYR A 76 0.09 6.00 -15.17
C TYR A 76 -1.09 6.64 -14.43
N ALA A 77 -0.94 7.94 -14.13
CA ALA A 77 -2.02 8.78 -13.62
C ALA A 77 -2.36 9.86 -14.66
N ASP A 78 -3.65 10.09 -14.89
CA ASP A 78 -4.14 11.14 -15.79
C ASP A 78 -4.57 12.43 -15.07
N GLY A 79 -4.33 12.50 -13.75
CA GLY A 79 -4.66 13.63 -12.90
C GLY A 79 -5.98 13.50 -12.14
N GLN A 80 -6.91 12.66 -12.58
CA GLN A 80 -8.15 12.32 -11.88
C GLN A 80 -8.21 10.85 -11.50
N PHE A 81 -7.63 10.00 -12.34
CA PHE A 81 -7.64 8.55 -12.18
C PHE A 81 -6.22 7.98 -12.26
N TRP A 82 -6.02 6.92 -11.52
CA TRP A 82 -4.81 6.09 -11.56
C TRP A 82 -5.14 4.78 -12.26
N HIS A 83 -4.42 4.49 -13.32
CA HIS A 83 -4.64 3.31 -14.15
C HIS A 83 -3.76 2.16 -13.71
N PHE A 84 -4.41 1.03 -13.44
CA PHE A 84 -3.77 -0.21 -13.03
C PHE A 84 -4.08 -1.30 -14.04
N MET A 85 -3.17 -2.22 -14.22
CA MET A 85 -3.34 -3.37 -15.12
C MET A 85 -3.08 -4.66 -14.35
N GLN A 86 -3.96 -5.61 -14.53
CA GLN A 86 -3.74 -6.96 -14.01
C GLN A 86 -2.77 -7.69 -14.94
N PRO A 87 -1.64 -8.22 -14.42
CA PRO A 87 -0.60 -8.81 -15.28
C PRO A 87 -1.04 -10.10 -16.00
N GLU A 88 -2.01 -10.83 -15.47
CA GLU A 88 -2.48 -12.08 -16.04
C GLU A 88 -3.55 -11.89 -17.12
N SER A 89 -4.55 -11.04 -16.90
CA SER A 89 -5.67 -10.82 -17.82
C SER A 89 -5.47 -9.62 -18.75
N PHE A 90 -4.51 -8.75 -18.45
CA PHE A 90 -4.28 -7.46 -19.10
C PHE A 90 -5.47 -6.50 -19.03
N GLU A 91 -6.40 -6.77 -18.12
CA GLU A 91 -7.51 -5.88 -17.86
C GLU A 91 -7.03 -4.63 -17.14
N GLN A 92 -7.58 -3.48 -17.54
CA GLN A 92 -7.25 -2.19 -16.96
C GLN A 92 -8.38 -1.70 -16.07
N PHE A 93 -7.99 -1.19 -14.90
CA PHE A 93 -8.89 -0.61 -13.92
C PHE A 93 -8.45 0.82 -13.61
N ALA A 94 -9.42 1.73 -13.56
CA ALA A 94 -9.19 3.11 -13.19
C ALA A 94 -9.65 3.33 -11.74
N ALA A 95 -8.76 3.72 -10.86
CA ALA A 95 -9.04 4.03 -9.46
C ALA A 95 -9.11 5.55 -9.27
N GLY A 96 -10.15 6.04 -8.63
CA GLY A 96 -10.30 7.45 -8.28
C GLY A 96 -9.47 7.86 -7.06
N GLU A 97 -9.36 9.15 -6.82
CA GLU A 97 -8.61 9.74 -5.71
C GLU A 97 -8.98 9.15 -4.33
N THR A 98 -10.27 8.89 -4.11
CA THR A 98 -10.75 8.31 -2.84
C THR A 98 -10.25 6.88 -2.58
N ALA A 99 -10.02 6.11 -3.65
CA ALA A 99 -9.51 4.74 -3.56
C ALA A 99 -7.98 4.70 -3.39
N VAL A 100 -7.29 5.65 -3.99
CA VAL A 100 -5.81 5.72 -3.95
C VAL A 100 -5.33 6.46 -2.71
N GLY A 101 -5.94 7.60 -2.37
CA GLY A 101 -5.60 8.39 -1.17
C GLY A 101 -4.09 8.63 -1.01
N ASP A 102 -3.57 8.35 0.19
CA ASP A 102 -2.15 8.55 0.52
C ASP A 102 -1.20 7.62 -0.27
N ALA A 103 -1.71 6.57 -0.92
CA ALA A 103 -0.89 5.69 -1.74
C ALA A 103 -0.33 6.40 -2.98
N ALA A 104 -1.00 7.45 -3.47
CA ALA A 104 -0.60 8.19 -4.68
C ALA A 104 0.87 8.66 -4.65
N GLN A 105 1.34 9.08 -3.49
CA GLN A 105 2.72 9.55 -3.29
C GLN A 105 3.80 8.46 -3.38
N TRP A 106 3.40 7.18 -3.40
CA TRP A 106 4.32 6.04 -3.45
C TRP A 106 4.23 5.27 -4.76
N LEU A 107 3.29 5.65 -5.64
CA LEU A 107 3.08 4.99 -6.92
C LEU A 107 4.12 5.49 -7.93
N LYS A 108 4.87 4.55 -8.48
CA LYS A 108 5.78 4.75 -9.59
C LYS A 108 5.40 3.81 -10.72
N ASP A 109 5.60 4.24 -11.96
CA ASP A 109 5.30 3.43 -13.14
C ASP A 109 5.93 2.05 -13.04
N GLY A 110 5.12 1.03 -13.26
CA GLY A 110 5.53 -0.37 -13.16
C GLY A 110 5.50 -0.96 -11.74
N THR A 111 5.13 -0.20 -10.72
CA THR A 111 5.02 -0.72 -9.35
C THR A 111 3.83 -1.65 -9.23
N VAL A 112 4.04 -2.84 -8.65
CA VAL A 112 2.97 -3.79 -8.34
C VAL A 112 2.35 -3.42 -6.99
N CYS A 113 1.03 -3.21 -7.00
CA CYS A 113 0.23 -2.82 -5.85
C CYS A 113 -0.91 -3.81 -5.64
N ILE A 114 -1.39 -3.93 -4.42
CA ILE A 114 -2.59 -4.69 -4.12
C ILE A 114 -3.80 -3.77 -4.27
N VAL A 115 -4.64 -4.07 -5.25
CA VAL A 115 -5.90 -3.35 -5.47
C VAL A 115 -7.04 -4.19 -4.91
N THR A 116 -7.78 -3.62 -3.99
CA THR A 116 -8.97 -4.24 -3.43
C THR A 116 -10.17 -3.90 -4.31
N LEU A 117 -10.74 -4.90 -4.95
CA LEU A 117 -11.93 -4.77 -5.78
C LEU A 117 -13.18 -5.15 -4.99
N TRP A 118 -14.24 -4.37 -5.14
CA TRP A 118 -15.57 -4.67 -4.67
C TRP A 118 -16.54 -4.64 -5.86
N ASN A 119 -17.17 -5.77 -6.15
CA ASN A 119 -18.03 -5.94 -7.33
C ASN A 119 -17.35 -5.47 -8.63
N GLY A 120 -16.05 -5.73 -8.77
CA GLY A 120 -15.27 -5.33 -9.96
C GLY A 120 -14.83 -3.87 -9.99
N GLN A 121 -15.15 -3.06 -8.97
CA GLN A 121 -14.70 -1.67 -8.88
C GLN A 121 -13.55 -1.52 -7.86
N PRO A 122 -12.51 -0.74 -8.16
CA PRO A 122 -11.43 -0.48 -7.23
C PRO A 122 -11.92 0.32 -6.02
N LEU A 123 -11.77 -0.25 -4.84
CA LEU A 123 -12.19 0.32 -3.57
C LEU A 123 -11.03 0.96 -2.80
N SER A 124 -9.88 0.29 -2.77
CA SER A 124 -8.67 0.81 -2.15
C SER A 124 -7.43 0.26 -2.83
N VAL A 125 -6.37 1.05 -2.81
CA VAL A 125 -5.05 0.69 -3.34
C VAL A 125 -4.05 0.67 -2.20
N THR A 126 -3.34 -0.45 -2.06
CA THR A 126 -2.29 -0.62 -1.07
C THR A 126 -0.95 -0.73 -1.79
N PRO A 127 -0.04 0.24 -1.62
CA PRO A 127 1.29 0.17 -2.21
C PRO A 127 2.11 -0.94 -1.54
N PRO A 128 3.17 -1.44 -2.19
CA PRO A 128 4.08 -2.38 -1.56
C PRO A 128 4.74 -1.75 -0.33
N PRO A 129 5.15 -2.54 0.67
CA PRO A 129 5.71 -2.02 1.92
C PRO A 129 7.00 -1.22 1.72
N HIS A 130 7.72 -1.50 0.66
CA HIS A 130 8.98 -0.84 0.31
C HIS A 130 8.96 -0.42 -1.15
N VAL A 131 9.32 0.85 -1.40
CA VAL A 131 9.41 1.40 -2.76
C VAL A 131 10.79 2.03 -2.96
N GLU A 132 11.33 1.88 -4.17
CA GLU A 132 12.61 2.47 -4.56
C GLU A 132 12.34 3.71 -5.41
N LEU A 133 12.66 4.88 -4.83
CA LEU A 133 12.39 6.17 -5.44
C LEU A 133 13.67 7.00 -5.55
N LYS A 134 13.74 7.79 -6.62
CA LYS A 134 14.85 8.69 -6.87
C LYS A 134 14.63 10.02 -6.16
N ILE A 135 15.69 10.57 -5.57
CA ILE A 135 15.68 11.90 -4.97
C ILE A 135 15.83 12.95 -6.07
N VAL A 136 14.84 13.84 -6.15
CA VAL A 136 14.85 14.97 -7.10
C VAL A 136 15.47 16.19 -6.46
N GLU A 137 15.19 16.46 -5.21
CA GLU A 137 15.65 17.65 -4.51
C GLU A 137 15.99 17.32 -3.06
N THR A 138 17.07 17.89 -2.55
CA THR A 138 17.43 17.79 -1.13
C THR A 138 18.01 19.11 -0.66
N ASP A 139 17.71 19.48 0.59
CA ASP A 139 18.38 20.61 1.22
C ASP A 139 19.88 20.36 1.33
N PRO A 140 20.73 21.40 1.11
CA PRO A 140 22.15 21.30 1.36
C PRO A 140 22.34 21.02 2.86
N GLY A 141 22.97 19.89 3.19
CA GLY A 141 23.26 19.53 4.58
C GLY A 141 24.14 20.60 5.22
N MET A 142 23.62 21.36 6.17
CA MET A 142 24.42 22.34 6.91
C MET A 142 25.46 21.61 7.77
N ARG A 143 26.74 21.89 7.53
CA ARG A 143 27.85 21.45 8.39
C ARG A 143 27.75 22.18 9.72
N GLY A 144 27.16 21.57 10.72
CA GLY A 144 27.03 22.19 12.05
C GLY A 144 26.19 21.35 13.03
N ASP A 145 25.33 20.48 12.52
CA ASP A 145 24.38 19.72 13.34
C ASP A 145 24.81 18.26 13.51
N THR A 146 26.09 18.06 13.87
CA THR A 146 26.72 16.73 13.99
C THR A 146 26.47 16.03 15.33
N VAL A 147 25.76 16.66 16.26
CA VAL A 147 25.66 16.14 17.64
C VAL A 147 24.59 15.07 17.82
N THR A 148 23.61 14.96 16.92
CA THR A 148 22.55 13.92 17.01
C THR A 148 22.04 13.54 15.63
N GLY A 149 22.82 12.73 14.87
CA GLY A 149 22.28 12.05 13.69
C GLY A 149 21.48 12.95 12.75
N GLY A 150 22.05 14.05 12.27
CA GLY A 150 21.36 15.06 11.48
C GLY A 150 20.62 14.42 10.30
N THR A 151 19.35 14.76 10.15
CA THR A 151 18.51 14.37 9.02
C THR A 151 18.13 15.60 8.22
N LYS A 152 17.97 15.43 6.90
CA LYS A 152 17.49 16.47 5.99
C LYS A 152 16.23 16.01 5.27
N LEU A 153 15.43 16.95 4.79
CA LEU A 153 14.30 16.64 3.94
C LEU A 153 14.79 16.37 2.51
N ALA A 154 14.25 15.33 1.92
CA ALA A 154 14.46 15.00 0.52
C ALA A 154 13.11 14.87 -0.17
N LYS A 155 12.96 15.49 -1.33
CA LYS A 155 11.80 15.37 -2.20
C LYS A 155 12.06 14.30 -3.24
N LEU A 156 11.14 13.36 -3.35
CA LEU A 156 11.22 12.22 -4.25
C LEU A 156 10.57 12.52 -5.59
N GLU A 157 10.84 11.70 -6.60
CA GLU A 157 10.30 11.82 -7.96
C GLU A 157 8.76 11.78 -8.01
N THR A 158 8.12 11.15 -7.03
CA THR A 158 6.67 11.09 -6.87
C THR A 158 6.06 12.29 -6.13
N GLY A 159 6.89 13.24 -5.68
CA GLY A 159 6.46 14.41 -4.91
C GLY A 159 6.42 14.18 -3.39
N ALA A 160 6.62 12.97 -2.90
CA ALA A 160 6.70 12.67 -1.48
C ALA A 160 7.94 13.31 -0.85
N SER A 161 7.82 13.75 0.41
CA SER A 161 8.92 14.30 1.19
C SER A 161 9.29 13.33 2.32
N VAL A 162 10.56 12.93 2.38
CA VAL A 162 11.05 11.95 3.35
C VAL A 162 12.29 12.50 4.07
N LYS A 163 12.42 12.19 5.36
CA LYS A 163 13.60 12.51 6.14
C LYS A 163 14.71 11.50 5.82
N VAL A 164 15.85 12.00 5.33
CA VAL A 164 17.02 11.19 4.96
C VAL A 164 18.25 11.61 5.74
N PRO A 165 19.24 10.74 5.95
CA PRO A 165 20.51 11.11 6.54
C PRO A 165 21.27 12.13 5.69
N LEU A 166 22.15 12.94 6.31
CA LEU A 166 22.89 14.03 5.64
C LEU A 166 23.79 13.55 4.49
N PHE A 167 24.26 12.29 4.52
CA PHE A 167 25.16 11.75 3.50
C PHE A 167 24.46 11.37 2.19
N VAL A 168 23.14 11.40 2.14
CA VAL A 168 22.38 11.07 0.92
C VAL A 168 22.30 12.29 0.02
N ASN A 169 22.62 12.13 -1.26
CA ASN A 169 22.68 13.21 -2.23
C ASN A 169 21.51 13.18 -3.23
N GLN A 170 21.29 14.31 -3.87
CA GLN A 170 20.36 14.42 -5.00
C GLN A 170 20.75 13.45 -6.12
N GLY A 171 19.76 12.82 -6.76
CA GLY A 171 19.96 11.85 -7.82
C GLY A 171 20.16 10.41 -7.35
N GLU A 172 20.34 10.16 -6.06
CA GLU A 172 20.46 8.82 -5.51
C GLU A 172 19.09 8.14 -5.41
N ILE A 173 19.08 6.79 -5.51
CA ILE A 173 17.89 5.97 -5.33
C ILE A 173 17.88 5.47 -3.89
N ILE A 174 16.78 5.68 -3.22
CA ILE A 174 16.57 5.24 -1.84
C ILE A 174 15.39 4.31 -1.75
N ARG A 175 15.48 3.36 -0.82
CA ARG A 175 14.38 2.50 -0.41
C ARG A 175 13.69 3.13 0.80
N VAL A 176 12.38 3.31 0.68
CA VAL A 176 11.52 3.94 1.68
C VAL A 176 10.44 2.95 2.11
N ASP A 177 10.12 2.96 3.39
CA ASP A 177 8.94 2.28 3.92
C ASP A 177 7.70 3.15 3.66
N THR A 178 6.73 2.61 2.96
CA THR A 178 5.51 3.33 2.57
C THR A 178 4.56 3.60 3.74
N ARG A 179 4.64 2.81 4.82
CA ARG A 179 3.77 2.94 6.00
C ARG A 179 4.22 4.04 6.95
N SER A 180 5.54 4.09 7.19
CA SER A 180 6.15 5.05 8.15
C SER A 180 6.73 6.27 7.45
N ALA A 181 6.79 6.30 6.12
CA ALA A 181 7.49 7.28 5.31
C ALA A 181 8.96 7.43 5.75
N ALA A 182 9.58 6.33 6.17
CA ALA A 182 10.93 6.32 6.72
C ALA A 182 11.96 5.82 5.69
N TYR A 183 13.12 6.47 5.68
CA TYR A 183 14.28 5.99 4.93
C TYR A 183 14.78 4.67 5.52
N ILE A 184 14.98 3.67 4.67
CA ILE A 184 15.53 2.36 5.07
C ILE A 184 16.99 2.25 4.65
N ALA A 185 17.25 2.38 3.35
CA ALA A 185 18.57 2.16 2.79
C ALA A 185 18.77 2.93 1.47
N ARG A 186 20.03 3.15 1.12
CA ARG A 186 20.43 3.61 -0.21
C ARG A 186 20.57 2.39 -1.12
N VAL A 187 19.90 2.43 -2.25
CA VAL A 187 20.07 1.44 -3.32
C VAL A 187 21.23 1.89 -4.20
N ARG A 188 22.29 1.11 -4.22
CA ARG A 188 23.35 1.33 -5.22
C ARG A 188 22.78 0.93 -6.57
N ALA A 189 22.65 1.86 -7.48
CA ALA A 189 22.42 1.53 -8.88
C ALA A 189 23.59 0.65 -9.33
N LEU A 190 23.33 -0.64 -9.47
CA LEU A 190 24.24 -1.50 -10.23
C LEU A 190 24.24 -0.88 -11.62
N ALA A 191 25.38 -0.31 -12.02
CA ALA A 191 25.59 0.21 -13.34
C ALA A 191 25.22 -0.90 -14.34
N ARG A 192 24.05 -0.80 -14.96
CA ARG A 192 23.69 -1.57 -16.15
C ARG A 192 24.49 -1.02 -17.31
N GLY A 193 25.78 -1.32 -17.31
CA GLY A 193 26.70 -0.83 -18.28
C GLY A 193 27.84 -1.82 -18.50
N CYS A 194 27.50 -3.03 -18.94
CA CYS A 194 28.50 -3.97 -19.44
C CYS A 194 27.99 -4.97 -20.48
N CYS A 195 26.78 -4.79 -21.04
CA CYS A 195 26.29 -5.68 -22.08
C CYS A 195 26.27 -5.11 -23.50
N GLU A 196 26.55 -3.83 -23.71
CA GLU A 196 26.58 -3.28 -25.08
C GLU A 196 27.98 -3.28 -25.72
N ALA A 197 29.03 -3.53 -24.97
CA ALA A 197 30.41 -3.54 -25.55
C ALA A 197 30.79 -4.91 -26.16
N TRP A 198 29.99 -5.95 -26.08
CA TRP A 198 30.34 -7.28 -26.59
C TRP A 198 29.79 -7.61 -27.97
N LEU A 199 28.91 -6.76 -28.52
CA LEU A 199 28.34 -6.96 -29.88
C LEU A 199 29.04 -6.17 -30.98
N ALA A 200 29.97 -5.27 -30.65
CA ALA A 200 30.66 -4.43 -31.65
C ALA A 200 32.01 -5.00 -32.15
N SER A 201 32.46 -6.16 -31.66
CA SER A 201 33.78 -6.71 -32.06
C SER A 201 33.73 -7.96 -32.94
N ARG A 202 32.60 -8.26 -33.57
CA ARG A 202 32.52 -9.37 -34.55
C ARG A 202 31.98 -8.97 -35.91
N THR A 203 32.59 -7.90 -36.48
CA THR A 203 32.46 -7.65 -37.93
C THR A 203 33.74 -7.07 -38.44
N CYS A 204 34.76 -7.90 -38.58
CA CYS A 204 35.86 -7.70 -39.48
C CYS A 204 36.71 -8.98 -39.54
N ALA A 205 36.40 -9.87 -40.47
CA ALA A 205 37.28 -10.70 -41.30
C ALA A 205 36.43 -11.60 -42.17
#